data_76202087bbeaf1f0360e82e97729129f
#
_entry.id   76202087bbeaf1f0360e82e97729129f
#
_cell.length_a   1.000
_cell.length_b   1.000
_cell.length_c   1.000
_cell.angle_alpha   90.00
_cell.angle_beta   90.00
_cell.angle_gamma   90.00
#
_symmetry.space_group_name_H-M   'P 1'
#
loop_
_entity.id
_entity.type
_entity.pdbx_description
1 polymer ?
#
loop_
_entity_poly.entity_id
_entity_poly.type
_entity_poly.pdbx_seq_one_letter_code
_entity_poly.pdbx_strand_id
1 'polypeptide(L)'
;SIAAVGLANKVFFVMTLLVFGIVSGSGILAAQFWGNNDVKNIRKVLGLALLLAIGAALAFFIPAVACPKHVMRIFTTGGDTIRIGASYLSLVALSYPFIAVSNTYVAMQRAVGKVKAPVVISSCTILINIFFNYMFIFGKFGAPAMGVVGAALATLIARIVEMTALLLVVYLKKSPIACRPRELFGYSASFVKKFFATASPVIANEFIWGLGVTMYSLAYGRMGDNAVAAITVATTIQDIMSVLFQGLSAATAVILGNELGAGHLKKAERYAKNFLILQFIVTVIMAFICAGVRWQIIDLYRLGGEVARDVSLCLIVFSLFMPFKMFNYVNIVGVLRSGGDTKVCLFLDCSGVWLIGIPMAFIGGLVLKQPIYIVYAMVTLEEVYKTILSYIRYRQKKWLKNLTLEIQG
;
A
#
# COMPACT_ATOMS: atom_id res chain seq x y z
N SER A 1 9.85 25.16 2.97
CA SER A 1 10.31 24.07 2.09
C SER A 1 9.66 22.72 2.42
N ILE A 2 9.55 22.32 3.70
CA ILE A 2 8.93 21.03 4.10
C ILE A 2 7.47 20.94 3.65
N ALA A 3 6.68 21.99 3.86
CA ALA A 3 5.28 22.03 3.42
C ALA A 3 5.14 21.83 1.89
N ALA A 4 6.02 22.45 1.11
CA ALA A 4 6.02 22.33 -0.36
C ALA A 4 6.26 20.87 -0.80
N VAL A 5 7.23 20.18 -0.18
CA VAL A 5 7.50 18.75 -0.42
C VAL A 5 6.31 17.89 0.02
N GLY A 6 5.71 18.19 1.17
CA GLY A 6 4.54 17.46 1.66
C GLY A 6 3.36 17.53 0.69
N LEU A 7 3.09 18.70 0.09
CA LEU A 7 2.05 18.87 -0.92
C LEU A 7 2.37 18.14 -2.23
N ALA A 8 3.62 18.23 -2.71
CA ALA A 8 4.05 17.51 -3.90
C ALA A 8 3.93 15.99 -3.72
N ASN A 9 4.22 15.48 -2.52
CA ASN A 9 4.07 14.06 -2.19
C ASN A 9 2.61 13.57 -2.17
N LYS A 10 1.60 14.45 -2.12
CA LYS A 10 0.19 14.04 -2.30
C LYS A 10 -0.06 13.52 -3.72
N VAL A 11 0.57 14.13 -4.73
CA VAL A 11 0.51 13.65 -6.12
C VAL A 11 1.14 12.25 -6.22
N PHE A 12 2.31 12.08 -5.64
CA PHE A 12 3.01 10.80 -5.56
C PHE A 12 2.16 9.73 -4.86
N PHE A 13 1.51 10.07 -3.74
CA PHE A 13 0.66 9.15 -2.98
C PHE A 13 -0.50 8.62 -3.82
N VAL A 14 -1.24 9.50 -4.52
CA VAL A 14 -2.37 9.07 -5.37
C VAL A 14 -1.90 8.16 -6.51
N MET A 15 -0.80 8.51 -7.16
CA MET A 15 -0.19 7.67 -8.19
C MET A 15 0.18 6.28 -7.63
N THR A 16 0.80 6.26 -6.45
CA THR A 16 1.22 5.01 -5.80
C THR A 16 0.05 4.11 -5.45
N LEU A 17 -1.09 4.66 -5.02
CA LEU A 17 -2.31 3.89 -4.75
C LEU A 17 -2.83 3.19 -6.02
N LEU A 18 -2.86 3.88 -7.15
CA LEU A 18 -3.29 3.28 -8.42
C LEU A 18 -2.34 2.18 -8.87
N VAL A 19 -1.03 2.45 -8.83
CA VAL A 19 -0.02 1.43 -9.18
C VAL A 19 -0.11 0.24 -8.24
N PHE A 20 -0.30 0.46 -6.95
CA PHE A 20 -0.45 -0.62 -5.96
C PHE A 20 -1.70 -1.47 -6.24
N GLY A 21 -2.83 -0.84 -6.56
CA GLY A 21 -4.05 -1.55 -6.93
C GLY A 21 -3.87 -2.44 -8.18
N ILE A 22 -3.21 -1.91 -9.22
CA ILE A 22 -2.89 -2.65 -10.45
C ILE A 22 -1.99 -3.85 -10.13
N VAL A 23 -0.93 -3.61 -9.39
CA VAL A 23 0.08 -4.61 -9.04
C VAL A 23 -0.50 -5.69 -8.11
N SER A 24 -1.31 -5.31 -7.12
CA SER A 24 -1.99 -6.24 -6.22
C SER A 24 -3.00 -7.11 -6.97
N GLY A 25 -3.87 -6.51 -7.79
CA GLY A 25 -4.83 -7.25 -8.60
C GLY A 25 -4.18 -8.21 -9.59
N SER A 26 -3.07 -7.79 -10.22
CA SER A 26 -2.29 -8.64 -11.12
C SER A 26 -1.61 -9.79 -10.38
N GLY A 27 -1.13 -9.52 -9.14
CA GLY A 27 -0.47 -10.51 -8.29
C GLY A 27 -1.36 -11.70 -7.94
N ILE A 28 -2.68 -11.48 -7.79
CA ILE A 28 -3.66 -12.54 -7.54
C ILE A 28 -3.64 -13.56 -8.68
N LEU A 29 -3.76 -13.09 -9.90
CA LEU A 29 -3.77 -13.95 -11.10
C LEU A 29 -2.41 -14.62 -11.31
N ALA A 30 -1.31 -13.87 -11.16
CA ALA A 30 0.03 -14.41 -11.32
C ALA A 30 0.32 -15.54 -10.32
N ALA A 31 -0.11 -15.41 -9.06
CA ALA A 31 0.06 -16.44 -8.05
C ALA A 31 -0.73 -17.71 -8.41
N GLN A 32 -1.98 -17.58 -8.88
CA GLN A 32 -2.77 -18.73 -9.29
C GLN A 32 -2.22 -19.39 -10.57
N PHE A 33 -1.79 -18.62 -11.57
CA PHE A 33 -1.13 -19.20 -12.76
C PHE A 33 0.17 -19.90 -12.41
N TRP A 34 0.92 -19.39 -11.43
CA TRP A 34 2.12 -20.06 -10.93
C TRP A 34 1.79 -21.41 -10.30
N GLY A 35 0.74 -21.47 -9.47
CA GLY A 35 0.26 -22.73 -8.89
C GLY A 35 -0.12 -23.78 -9.96
N ASN A 36 -0.68 -23.33 -11.07
CA ASN A 36 -1.03 -24.18 -12.23
C ASN A 36 0.15 -24.41 -13.21
N ASN A 37 1.37 -23.98 -12.89
CA ASN A 37 2.56 -24.05 -13.75
C ASN A 37 2.40 -23.36 -15.12
N ASP A 38 1.48 -22.40 -15.25
CA ASP A 38 1.19 -21.70 -16.49
C ASP A 38 2.02 -20.40 -16.62
N VAL A 39 3.31 -20.59 -16.90
CA VAL A 39 4.28 -19.49 -17.07
C VAL A 39 3.90 -18.58 -18.25
N LYS A 40 3.25 -19.12 -19.29
CA LYS A 40 2.84 -18.35 -20.47
C LYS A 40 1.83 -17.25 -20.08
N ASN A 41 0.82 -17.60 -19.30
CA ASN A 41 -0.17 -16.64 -18.86
C ASN A 41 0.37 -15.70 -17.77
N ILE A 42 1.34 -16.11 -16.93
CA ILE A 42 2.05 -15.20 -16.02
C ILE A 42 2.73 -14.06 -16.80
N ARG A 43 3.42 -14.36 -17.91
CA ARG A 43 4.07 -13.36 -18.76
C ARG A 43 3.06 -12.38 -19.37
N LYS A 44 1.89 -12.88 -19.78
CA LYS A 44 0.79 -12.02 -20.24
C LYS A 44 0.24 -11.12 -19.14
N VAL A 45 0.05 -11.66 -17.91
CA VAL A 45 -0.34 -10.85 -16.75
C VAL A 45 0.70 -9.77 -16.47
N LEU A 46 2.00 -10.11 -16.51
CA LEU A 46 3.10 -9.14 -16.38
C LEU A 46 3.01 -8.04 -17.45
N GLY A 47 2.79 -8.40 -18.71
CA GLY A 47 2.67 -7.44 -19.81
C GLY A 47 1.53 -6.45 -19.61
N LEU A 48 0.35 -6.97 -19.24
CA LEU A 48 -0.83 -6.14 -19.01
C LEU A 48 -0.67 -5.27 -17.75
N ALA A 49 -0.08 -5.82 -16.68
CA ALA A 49 0.24 -5.07 -15.46
C ALA A 49 1.23 -3.94 -15.73
N LEU A 50 2.29 -4.19 -16.51
CA LEU A 50 3.26 -3.16 -16.92
C LEU A 50 2.60 -2.05 -17.74
N LEU A 51 1.78 -2.42 -18.73
CA LEU A 51 1.06 -1.46 -19.57
C LEU A 51 0.21 -0.53 -18.72
N LEU A 52 -0.56 -1.09 -17.79
CA LEU A 52 -1.46 -0.32 -16.94
C LEU A 52 -0.69 0.51 -15.89
N ALA A 53 0.34 -0.07 -15.25
CA ALA A 53 1.13 0.62 -14.22
C ALA A 53 1.95 1.76 -14.83
N ILE A 54 2.56 1.56 -16.00
CA ILE A 54 3.27 2.62 -16.73
C ILE A 54 2.28 3.67 -17.22
N GLY A 55 1.11 3.27 -17.76
CA GLY A 55 0.06 4.20 -18.17
C GLY A 55 -0.42 5.07 -17.01
N ALA A 56 -0.68 4.47 -15.84
CA ALA A 56 -1.02 5.21 -14.62
C ALA A 56 0.11 6.15 -14.20
N ALA A 57 1.36 5.69 -14.18
CA ALA A 57 2.51 6.54 -13.84
C ALA A 57 2.67 7.72 -14.81
N LEU A 58 2.51 7.49 -16.12
CA LEU A 58 2.59 8.54 -17.15
C LEU A 58 1.46 9.56 -17.02
N ALA A 59 0.26 9.15 -16.63
CA ALA A 59 -0.86 10.07 -16.38
C ALA A 59 -0.56 11.11 -15.29
N PHE A 60 0.27 10.77 -14.31
CA PHE A 60 0.75 11.70 -13.27
C PHE A 60 2.07 12.37 -13.64
N PHE A 61 2.96 11.65 -14.33
CA PHE A 61 4.25 12.15 -14.77
C PHE A 61 4.11 13.33 -15.75
N ILE A 62 3.27 13.18 -16.78
CA ILE A 62 3.14 14.21 -17.82
C ILE A 62 2.71 15.57 -17.25
N PRO A 63 1.62 15.69 -16.45
CA PRO A 63 1.25 16.96 -15.85
C PRO A 63 2.29 17.48 -14.83
N ALA A 64 2.92 16.58 -14.07
CA ALA A 64 3.92 16.96 -13.07
C ALA A 64 5.20 17.53 -13.68
N VAL A 65 5.57 17.11 -14.89
CA VAL A 65 6.75 17.64 -15.61
C VAL A 65 6.39 18.81 -16.53
N ALA A 66 5.28 18.70 -17.28
CA ALA A 66 4.90 19.75 -18.25
C ALA A 66 4.34 21.00 -17.57
N CYS A 67 3.54 20.84 -16.52
CA CYS A 67 2.83 21.94 -15.86
C CYS A 67 2.94 21.89 -14.32
N PRO A 68 4.12 21.74 -13.70
CA PRO A 68 4.26 21.48 -12.26
C PRO A 68 3.67 22.61 -11.41
N LYS A 69 3.75 23.85 -11.85
CA LYS A 69 3.15 25.00 -11.14
C LYS A 69 1.63 24.94 -11.10
N HIS A 70 0.98 24.46 -12.16
CA HIS A 70 -0.48 24.29 -12.19
C HIS A 70 -0.92 23.16 -11.27
N VAL A 71 -0.19 22.06 -11.27
CA VAL A 71 -0.44 20.94 -10.33
C VAL A 71 -0.32 21.42 -8.88
N MET A 72 0.71 22.19 -8.54
CA MET A 72 0.89 22.72 -7.19
C MET A 72 -0.21 23.73 -6.80
N ARG A 73 -0.74 24.51 -7.74
CA ARG A 73 -1.85 25.45 -7.49
C ARG A 73 -3.14 24.77 -7.05
N ILE A 74 -3.33 23.48 -7.35
CA ILE A 74 -4.48 22.70 -6.85
C ILE A 74 -4.44 22.59 -5.32
N PHE A 75 -3.24 22.61 -4.73
CA PHE A 75 -3.03 22.37 -3.31
C PHE A 75 -2.75 23.64 -2.49
N THR A 76 -2.27 24.72 -3.11
CA THR A 76 -1.87 25.93 -2.40
C THR A 76 -1.87 27.17 -3.30
N THR A 77 -2.08 28.32 -2.66
CA THR A 77 -1.99 29.64 -3.31
C THR A 77 -0.67 30.37 -3.02
N GLY A 78 0.14 29.84 -2.09
CA GLY A 78 1.41 30.47 -1.67
C GLY A 78 2.50 30.40 -2.75
N GLY A 79 2.92 31.55 -3.27
CA GLY A 79 3.84 31.65 -4.39
C GLY A 79 5.17 30.91 -4.19
N ASP A 80 5.81 31.07 -3.02
CA ASP A 80 7.08 30.38 -2.71
C ASP A 80 6.89 28.86 -2.55
N THR A 81 5.77 28.43 -1.96
CA THR A 81 5.43 27.02 -1.83
C THR A 81 5.20 26.38 -3.19
N ILE A 82 4.54 27.10 -4.11
CA ILE A 82 4.34 26.66 -5.50
C ILE A 82 5.68 26.52 -6.20
N ARG A 83 6.57 27.51 -6.09
CA ARG A 83 7.87 27.50 -6.75
C ARG A 83 8.74 26.33 -6.30
N ILE A 84 8.91 26.18 -4.99
CA ILE A 84 9.72 25.10 -4.41
C ILE A 84 9.10 23.74 -4.68
N GLY A 85 7.78 23.60 -4.50
CA GLY A 85 7.06 22.36 -4.76
C GLY A 85 7.09 21.94 -6.22
N ALA A 86 6.99 22.89 -7.15
CA ALA A 86 7.08 22.62 -8.59
C ALA A 86 8.47 22.11 -9.00
N SER A 87 9.54 22.70 -8.46
CA SER A 87 10.91 22.24 -8.73
C SER A 87 11.16 20.84 -8.18
N TYR A 88 10.63 20.51 -7.00
CA TYR A 88 10.70 19.17 -6.45
C TYR A 88 9.86 18.18 -7.25
N LEU A 89 8.58 18.53 -7.54
CA LEU A 89 7.63 17.68 -8.23
C LEU A 89 8.10 17.30 -9.63
N SER A 90 8.59 18.27 -10.41
CA SER A 90 9.07 18.02 -11.78
C SER A 90 10.22 17.01 -11.81
N LEU A 91 11.13 17.06 -10.85
CA LEU A 91 12.26 16.14 -10.77
C LEU A 91 11.88 14.78 -10.20
N VAL A 92 11.12 14.74 -9.09
CA VAL A 92 10.70 13.46 -8.49
C VAL A 92 9.75 12.69 -9.40
N ALA A 93 8.93 13.37 -10.20
CA ALA A 93 8.03 12.74 -11.15
C ALA A 93 8.77 11.91 -12.21
N LEU A 94 10.03 12.26 -12.55
CA LEU A 94 10.87 11.43 -13.42
C LEU A 94 11.06 10.01 -12.87
N SER A 95 10.91 9.82 -11.56
CA SER A 95 11.01 8.49 -10.93
C SER A 95 9.75 7.62 -11.08
N TYR A 96 8.59 8.20 -11.45
CA TYR A 96 7.30 7.49 -11.46
C TYR A 96 7.27 6.26 -12.39
N PRO A 97 7.73 6.34 -13.64
CA PRO A 97 7.78 5.17 -14.51
C PRO A 97 8.69 4.06 -13.96
N PHE A 98 9.82 4.43 -13.38
CA PHE A 98 10.74 3.46 -12.77
C PHE A 98 10.10 2.73 -11.57
N ILE A 99 9.36 3.46 -10.74
CA ILE A 99 8.60 2.90 -9.60
C ILE A 99 7.52 1.93 -10.10
N ALA A 100 6.79 2.29 -11.14
CA ALA A 100 5.75 1.44 -11.71
C ALA A 100 6.32 0.11 -12.23
N VAL A 101 7.44 0.16 -12.95
CA VAL A 101 8.13 -1.03 -13.43
C VAL A 101 8.67 -1.86 -12.27
N SER A 102 9.38 -1.25 -11.32
CA SER A 102 9.95 -1.94 -10.16
C SER A 102 8.87 -2.67 -9.35
N ASN A 103 7.79 -1.96 -8.98
CA ASN A 103 6.70 -2.55 -8.19
C ASN A 103 6.04 -3.73 -8.92
N THR A 104 5.85 -3.62 -10.23
CA THR A 104 5.28 -4.71 -11.04
C THR A 104 6.18 -5.94 -11.03
N TYR A 105 7.49 -5.78 -11.27
CA TYR A 105 8.43 -6.89 -11.22
C TYR A 105 8.58 -7.49 -9.82
N VAL A 106 8.58 -6.67 -8.77
CA VAL A 106 8.60 -7.14 -7.36
C VAL A 106 7.39 -8.02 -7.07
N ALA A 107 6.19 -7.60 -7.46
CA ALA A 107 4.99 -8.38 -7.23
C ALA A 107 4.97 -9.70 -8.02
N MET A 108 5.40 -9.67 -9.28
CA MET A 108 5.51 -10.88 -10.09
C MET A 108 6.56 -11.85 -9.54
N GLN A 109 7.71 -11.36 -9.07
CA GLN A 109 8.72 -12.18 -8.39
C GLN A 109 8.17 -12.82 -7.11
N ARG A 110 7.37 -12.07 -6.33
CA ARG A 110 6.70 -12.61 -5.13
C ARG A 110 5.71 -13.71 -5.51
N ALA A 111 4.89 -13.50 -6.54
CA ALA A 111 3.90 -14.46 -7.01
C ALA A 111 4.51 -15.81 -7.40
N VAL A 112 5.72 -15.80 -7.98
CA VAL A 112 6.47 -17.02 -8.33
C VAL A 112 7.43 -17.49 -7.23
N GLY A 113 7.26 -17.01 -5.99
CA GLY A 113 8.05 -17.42 -4.82
C GLY A 113 9.49 -16.91 -4.77
N LYS A 114 9.90 -16.02 -5.67
CA LYS A 114 11.26 -15.44 -5.74
C LYS A 114 11.37 -14.16 -4.91
N VAL A 115 11.24 -14.26 -3.58
CA VAL A 115 11.17 -13.08 -2.68
C VAL A 115 12.51 -12.52 -2.25
N LYS A 116 13.58 -13.34 -2.21
CA LYS A 116 14.90 -12.93 -1.65
C LYS A 116 15.53 -11.77 -2.41
N ALA A 117 15.58 -11.87 -3.74
CA ALA A 117 16.24 -10.86 -4.56
C ALA A 117 15.53 -9.48 -4.49
N PRO A 118 14.20 -9.36 -4.65
CA PRO A 118 13.51 -8.09 -4.44
C PRO A 118 13.77 -7.46 -3.08
N VAL A 119 13.71 -8.25 -1.99
CA VAL A 119 13.97 -7.74 -0.63
C VAL A 119 15.36 -7.17 -0.49
N VAL A 120 16.39 -7.91 -0.92
CA VAL A 120 17.80 -7.44 -0.85
C VAL A 120 17.97 -6.16 -1.68
N ILE A 121 17.47 -6.15 -2.91
CA ILE A 121 17.59 -4.98 -3.80
C ILE A 121 16.90 -3.76 -3.19
N SER A 122 15.66 -3.89 -2.72
CA SER A 122 14.94 -2.76 -2.11
C SER A 122 15.64 -2.28 -0.83
N SER A 123 16.18 -3.17 -0.01
CA SER A 123 16.96 -2.78 1.18
C SER A 123 18.24 -2.01 0.81
N CYS A 124 18.98 -2.48 -0.19
CA CYS A 124 20.16 -1.76 -0.70
C CYS A 124 19.78 -0.40 -1.27
N THR A 125 18.64 -0.32 -1.99
CA THR A 125 18.16 0.93 -2.58
C THR A 125 17.79 1.97 -1.51
N ILE A 126 17.25 1.55 -0.38
CA ILE A 126 17.01 2.45 0.76
C ILE A 126 18.32 3.05 1.27
N LEU A 127 19.36 2.23 1.44
CA LEU A 127 20.68 2.72 1.87
C LEU A 127 21.30 3.68 0.84
N ILE A 128 21.18 3.36 -0.44
CA ILE A 128 21.61 4.23 -1.55
C ILE A 128 20.85 5.56 -1.50
N ASN A 129 19.54 5.52 -1.28
CA ASN A 129 18.72 6.74 -1.18
C ASN A 129 19.14 7.60 0.03
N ILE A 130 19.39 7.01 1.19
CA ILE A 130 19.88 7.70 2.38
C ILE A 130 21.23 8.37 2.10
N PHE A 131 22.17 7.65 1.49
CA PHE A 131 23.47 8.17 1.15
C PHE A 131 23.40 9.38 0.21
N PHE A 132 22.66 9.27 -0.90
CA PHE A 132 22.52 10.36 -1.86
C PHE A 132 21.68 11.52 -1.29
N ASN A 133 20.71 11.28 -0.43
CA ASN A 133 20.01 12.33 0.31
C ASN A 133 20.99 13.13 1.16
N TYR A 134 21.84 12.45 1.94
CA TYR A 134 22.85 13.13 2.75
C TYR A 134 23.82 13.95 1.89
N MET A 135 24.26 13.36 0.79
CA MET A 135 25.21 13.99 -0.15
C MET A 135 24.63 15.26 -0.80
N PHE A 136 23.44 15.18 -1.41
CA PHE A 136 22.87 16.26 -2.20
C PHE A 136 22.11 17.30 -1.37
N ILE A 137 21.47 16.91 -0.27
CA ILE A 137 20.76 17.87 0.59
C ILE A 137 21.76 18.80 1.27
N PHE A 138 22.85 18.22 1.83
CA PHE A 138 23.81 18.95 2.67
C PHE A 138 25.09 19.35 1.94
N GLY A 139 25.26 19.00 0.67
CA GLY A 139 26.45 19.33 -0.11
C GLY A 139 27.73 18.68 0.42
N LYS A 140 27.66 17.37 0.72
CA LYS A 140 28.82 16.60 1.20
C LYS A 140 29.51 15.87 0.04
N PHE A 141 30.74 15.36 0.31
CA PHE A 141 31.54 14.59 -0.67
C PHE A 141 31.78 15.35 -2.01
N GLY A 142 31.88 16.68 -1.98
CA GLY A 142 32.14 17.50 -3.17
C GLY A 142 30.91 17.83 -4.04
N ALA A 143 29.72 17.38 -3.64
CA ALA A 143 28.49 17.74 -4.31
C ALA A 143 27.97 19.13 -3.83
N PRO A 144 27.29 19.91 -4.70
CA PRO A 144 26.66 21.16 -4.27
C PRO A 144 25.49 20.88 -3.34
N ALA A 145 25.25 21.76 -2.37
CA ALA A 145 24.07 21.71 -1.50
C ALA A 145 22.83 22.11 -2.29
N MET A 146 22.01 21.12 -2.66
CA MET A 146 20.81 21.29 -3.50
C MET A 146 19.51 21.33 -2.70
N GLY A 147 19.57 21.07 -1.37
CA GLY A 147 18.39 21.06 -0.50
C GLY A 147 17.28 20.12 -1.00
N VAL A 148 16.09 20.66 -1.21
CA VAL A 148 14.89 19.92 -1.64
C VAL A 148 15.04 19.26 -3.01
N VAL A 149 15.72 19.94 -3.95
CA VAL A 149 15.99 19.41 -5.29
C VAL A 149 16.95 18.21 -5.20
N GLY A 150 17.91 18.27 -4.28
CA GLY A 150 18.83 17.16 -3.99
C GLY A 150 18.08 15.91 -3.49
N ALA A 151 17.05 16.08 -2.66
CA ALA A 151 16.23 14.97 -2.22
C ALA A 151 15.46 14.29 -3.37
N ALA A 152 14.93 15.09 -4.32
CA ALA A 152 14.27 14.55 -5.50
C ALA A 152 15.26 13.80 -6.41
N LEU A 153 16.47 14.32 -6.59
CA LEU A 153 17.53 13.68 -7.39
C LEU A 153 17.97 12.35 -6.75
N ALA A 154 18.19 12.33 -5.43
CA ALA A 154 18.53 11.12 -4.69
C ALA A 154 17.47 10.03 -4.87
N THR A 155 16.19 10.42 -4.81
CA THR A 155 15.07 9.50 -5.04
C THR A 155 15.08 8.98 -6.48
N LEU A 156 15.27 9.83 -7.47
CA LEU A 156 15.34 9.42 -8.87
C LEU A 156 16.46 8.40 -9.11
N ILE A 157 17.67 8.68 -8.63
CA ILE A 157 18.83 7.78 -8.76
C ILE A 157 18.52 6.43 -8.10
N ALA A 158 18.01 6.44 -6.87
CA ALA A 158 17.66 5.22 -6.15
C ALA A 158 16.64 4.37 -6.93
N ARG A 159 15.62 4.97 -7.54
CA ARG A 159 14.60 4.25 -8.33
C ARG A 159 15.13 3.69 -9.64
N ILE A 160 16.03 4.41 -10.31
CA ILE A 160 16.72 3.89 -11.50
C ILE A 160 17.59 2.68 -11.14
N VAL A 161 18.36 2.77 -10.04
CA VAL A 161 19.19 1.67 -9.56
C VAL A 161 18.32 0.46 -9.18
N GLU A 162 17.21 0.68 -8.46
CA GLU A 162 16.28 -0.39 -8.08
C GLU A 162 15.74 -1.13 -9.30
N MET A 163 15.19 -0.39 -10.26
CA MET A 163 14.63 -0.98 -11.47
C MET A 163 15.70 -1.76 -12.24
N THR A 164 16.86 -1.15 -12.46
CA THR A 164 17.95 -1.78 -13.22
C THR A 164 18.43 -3.06 -12.53
N ALA A 165 18.65 -3.03 -11.22
CA ALA A 165 19.07 -4.20 -10.45
C ALA A 165 18.02 -5.32 -10.48
N LEU A 166 16.72 -4.98 -10.36
CA LEU A 166 15.63 -5.95 -10.45
C LEU A 166 15.58 -6.62 -11.83
N LEU A 167 15.64 -5.83 -12.90
CA LEU A 167 15.65 -6.36 -14.27
C LEU A 167 16.88 -7.23 -14.52
N LEU A 168 18.07 -6.78 -14.14
CA LEU A 168 19.29 -7.57 -14.28
C LEU A 168 19.16 -8.93 -13.56
N VAL A 169 18.68 -8.94 -12.33
CA VAL A 169 18.51 -10.21 -11.58
C VAL A 169 17.44 -11.10 -12.23
N VAL A 170 16.33 -10.54 -12.72
CA VAL A 170 15.29 -11.32 -13.41
C VAL A 170 15.83 -12.00 -14.65
N TYR A 171 16.55 -11.27 -15.51
CA TYR A 171 17.03 -11.78 -16.79
C TYR A 171 18.31 -12.64 -16.65
N LEU A 172 19.27 -12.22 -15.84
CA LEU A 172 20.51 -12.98 -15.63
C LEU A 172 20.27 -14.31 -14.91
N LYS A 173 19.35 -14.33 -13.91
CA LYS A 173 18.99 -15.58 -13.21
C LYS A 173 17.91 -16.37 -13.93
N LYS A 174 17.55 -16.01 -15.16
CA LYS A 174 16.53 -16.67 -15.96
C LYS A 174 15.28 -17.00 -15.14
N SER A 175 14.75 -15.98 -14.43
CA SER A 175 13.52 -16.13 -13.64
C SER A 175 12.36 -16.56 -14.54
N PRO A 176 11.34 -17.30 -14.04
CA PRO A 176 10.17 -17.67 -14.84
C PRO A 176 9.47 -16.50 -15.52
N ILE A 177 9.57 -15.31 -14.90
CA ILE A 177 9.01 -14.07 -15.47
C ILE A 177 9.94 -13.37 -16.47
N ALA A 178 11.18 -13.86 -16.65
CA ALA A 178 12.04 -13.38 -17.73
C ALA A 178 11.44 -13.78 -19.08
N CYS A 179 11.14 -12.82 -19.91
CA CYS A 179 10.44 -13.03 -21.16
C CYS A 179 10.91 -12.06 -22.26
N ARG A 180 10.73 -12.46 -23.50
CA ARG A 180 10.94 -11.55 -24.65
C ARG A 180 9.75 -10.59 -24.76
N PRO A 181 9.93 -9.37 -25.29
CA PRO A 181 8.83 -8.40 -25.44
C PRO A 181 7.58 -8.97 -26.11
N ARG A 182 7.74 -9.87 -27.08
CA ARG A 182 6.60 -10.52 -27.78
C ARG A 182 5.75 -11.41 -26.85
N GLU A 183 6.32 -11.95 -25.79
CA GLU A 183 5.62 -12.81 -24.83
C GLU A 183 4.78 -12.04 -23.80
N LEU A 184 5.01 -10.72 -23.70
CA LEU A 184 4.24 -9.80 -22.86
C LEU A 184 2.89 -9.45 -23.49
N PHE A 185 2.76 -9.61 -24.80
CA PHE A 185 1.59 -9.27 -25.56
C PHE A 185 0.94 -10.54 -26.17
N GLY A 186 -0.17 -10.39 -26.85
CA GLY A 186 -0.87 -11.54 -27.47
C GLY A 186 -1.92 -12.16 -26.55
N TYR A 187 -2.54 -11.33 -25.70
CA TYR A 187 -3.71 -11.70 -24.93
C TYR A 187 -4.99 -11.58 -25.76
N SER A 188 -5.92 -12.53 -25.53
CA SER A 188 -7.25 -12.49 -26.12
C SER A 188 -8.13 -11.45 -25.40
N ALA A 189 -9.19 -10.99 -26.08
CA ALA A 189 -10.17 -10.12 -25.45
C ALA A 189 -10.79 -10.75 -24.18
N SER A 190 -11.00 -12.06 -24.20
CA SER A 190 -11.46 -12.84 -23.05
C SER A 190 -10.49 -12.76 -21.88
N PHE A 191 -9.17 -12.90 -22.11
CA PHE A 191 -8.15 -12.76 -21.10
C PHE A 191 -8.15 -11.36 -20.46
N VAL A 192 -8.20 -10.31 -21.28
CA VAL A 192 -8.27 -8.93 -20.83
C VAL A 192 -9.52 -8.69 -19.98
N LYS A 193 -10.68 -9.15 -20.42
CA LYS A 193 -11.95 -9.03 -19.68
C LYS A 193 -11.85 -9.68 -18.29
N LYS A 194 -11.30 -10.88 -18.21
CA LYS A 194 -11.14 -11.61 -16.94
C LYS A 194 -10.08 -10.97 -16.04
N PHE A 195 -8.99 -10.46 -16.62
CA PHE A 195 -8.01 -9.68 -15.89
C PHE A 195 -8.66 -8.47 -15.21
N PHE A 196 -9.41 -7.66 -15.96
CA PHE A 196 -10.10 -6.50 -15.41
C PHE A 196 -11.21 -6.87 -14.42
N ALA A 197 -11.89 -8.00 -14.60
CA ALA A 197 -12.88 -8.48 -13.64
C ALA A 197 -12.28 -8.74 -12.25
N THR A 198 -10.99 -9.13 -12.18
CA THR A 198 -10.26 -9.35 -10.93
C THR A 198 -9.55 -8.09 -10.45
N ALA A 199 -8.86 -7.37 -11.34
CA ALA A 199 -8.00 -6.26 -10.97
C ALA A 199 -8.74 -4.95 -10.73
N SER A 200 -9.81 -4.63 -11.51
CA SER A 200 -10.50 -3.35 -11.37
C SER A 200 -11.17 -3.14 -10.02
N PRO A 201 -11.78 -4.13 -9.35
CA PRO A 201 -12.29 -3.94 -8.00
C PRO A 201 -11.16 -3.66 -6.99
N VAL A 202 -9.98 -4.24 -7.18
CA VAL A 202 -8.82 -3.97 -6.30
C VAL A 202 -8.31 -2.56 -6.51
N ILE A 203 -8.18 -2.10 -7.76
CA ILE A 203 -7.77 -0.73 -8.10
C ILE A 203 -8.77 0.28 -7.49
N ALA A 204 -10.06 0.04 -7.68
CA ALA A 204 -11.11 0.88 -7.12
C ALA A 204 -11.06 0.90 -5.58
N ASN A 205 -10.80 -0.26 -4.96
CA ASN A 205 -10.68 -0.38 -3.51
C ASN A 205 -9.57 0.50 -2.94
N GLU A 206 -8.37 0.40 -3.52
CA GLU A 206 -7.22 1.21 -3.05
C GLU A 206 -7.47 2.71 -3.22
N PHE A 207 -8.08 3.11 -4.34
CA PHE A 207 -8.40 4.51 -4.60
C PHE A 207 -9.46 5.06 -3.64
N ILE A 208 -10.59 4.34 -3.47
CA ILE A 208 -11.68 4.76 -2.60
C ILE A 208 -11.24 4.74 -1.13
N TRP A 209 -10.43 3.76 -0.72
CA TRP A 209 -9.81 3.73 0.60
C TRP A 209 -8.90 4.94 0.84
N GLY A 210 -8.05 5.29 -0.12
CA GLY A 210 -7.17 6.46 -0.02
C GLY A 210 -7.94 7.79 0.10
N LEU A 211 -9.08 7.91 -0.61
CA LEU A 211 -9.99 9.03 -0.42
C LEU A 211 -10.56 9.05 1.00
N GLY A 212 -10.93 7.89 1.54
CA GLY A 212 -11.46 7.76 2.90
C GLY A 212 -10.43 8.22 3.95
N VAL A 213 -9.17 7.83 3.82
CA VAL A 213 -8.07 8.29 4.71
C VAL A 213 -7.91 9.81 4.64
N THR A 214 -8.10 10.41 3.47
CA THR A 214 -8.09 11.88 3.31
C THR A 214 -9.25 12.53 4.06
N MET A 215 -10.44 11.91 4.04
CA MET A 215 -11.60 12.41 4.79
C MET A 215 -11.40 12.33 6.32
N TYR A 216 -10.75 11.27 6.82
CA TYR A 216 -10.35 11.21 8.24
C TYR A 216 -9.41 12.36 8.62
N SER A 217 -8.38 12.60 7.79
CA SER A 217 -7.44 13.71 8.01
C SER A 217 -8.15 15.07 8.03
N LEU A 218 -9.18 15.25 7.18
CA LEU A 218 -10.00 16.47 7.17
C LEU A 218 -10.82 16.63 8.46
N ALA A 219 -11.42 15.55 8.95
CA ALA A 219 -12.19 15.59 10.20
C ALA A 219 -11.29 15.92 11.39
N TYR A 220 -10.15 15.21 11.52
CA TYR A 220 -9.18 15.45 12.60
C TYR A 220 -8.56 16.85 12.53
N GLY A 221 -8.28 17.36 11.33
CA GLY A 221 -7.76 18.72 11.12
C GLY A 221 -8.68 19.82 11.64
N ARG A 222 -10.00 19.58 11.62
CA ARG A 222 -10.99 20.52 12.15
C ARG A 222 -11.20 20.42 13.66
N MET A 223 -10.63 19.43 14.33
CA MET A 223 -10.67 19.28 15.80
C MET A 223 -9.61 20.14 16.51
N GLY A 224 -8.62 20.65 15.78
CA GLY A 224 -7.55 21.51 16.31
C GLY A 224 -6.18 20.85 16.33
N ASP A 225 -5.15 21.67 16.56
CA ASP A 225 -3.74 21.26 16.39
C ASP A 225 -3.32 20.16 17.37
N ASN A 226 -3.81 20.18 18.62
CA ASN A 226 -3.52 19.14 19.61
C ASN A 226 -4.05 17.76 19.16
N ALA A 227 -5.26 17.72 18.59
CA ALA A 227 -5.85 16.49 18.06
C ALA A 227 -5.06 15.97 16.86
N VAL A 228 -4.65 16.86 15.95
CA VAL A 228 -3.81 16.50 14.80
C VAL A 228 -2.45 15.97 15.25
N ALA A 229 -1.81 16.61 16.21
CA ALA A 229 -0.53 16.15 16.75
C ALA A 229 -0.66 14.76 17.38
N ALA A 230 -1.68 14.54 18.20
CA ALA A 230 -1.90 13.26 18.88
C ALA A 230 -2.18 12.13 17.88
N ILE A 231 -3.10 12.34 16.92
CA ILE A 231 -3.44 11.30 15.94
C ILE A 231 -2.30 11.02 14.97
N THR A 232 -1.48 12.03 14.63
CA THR A 232 -0.33 11.84 13.75
C THR A 232 0.72 10.92 14.38
N VAL A 233 1.03 11.10 15.65
CA VAL A 233 1.95 10.20 16.37
C VAL A 233 1.35 8.81 16.47
N ALA A 234 0.07 8.69 16.87
CA ALA A 234 -0.60 7.40 16.99
C ALA A 234 -0.64 6.63 15.66
N THR A 235 -0.96 7.30 14.55
CA THR A 235 -0.99 6.66 13.21
C THR A 235 0.41 6.31 12.72
N THR A 236 1.44 7.10 13.03
CA THR A 236 2.83 6.75 12.70
C THR A 236 3.24 5.43 13.37
N ILE A 237 2.93 5.25 14.64
CA ILE A 237 3.21 3.99 15.36
C ILE A 237 2.37 2.85 14.80
N GLN A 238 1.09 3.10 14.50
CA GLN A 238 0.22 2.14 13.84
C GLN A 238 0.80 1.67 12.50
N ASP A 239 1.31 2.57 11.68
CA ASP A 239 1.88 2.25 10.37
C ASP A 239 3.12 1.37 10.52
N ILE A 240 4.02 1.69 11.45
CA ILE A 240 5.21 0.88 11.75
C ILE A 240 4.80 -0.54 12.16
N MET A 241 3.84 -0.69 13.07
CA MET A 241 3.36 -2.00 13.51
C MET A 241 2.63 -2.77 12.40
N SER A 242 1.92 -2.06 11.52
CA SER A 242 1.18 -2.66 10.40
C SER A 242 2.07 -3.27 9.32
N VAL A 243 3.34 -2.86 9.21
CA VAL A 243 4.29 -3.40 8.21
C VAL A 243 4.42 -4.91 8.30
N LEU A 244 4.50 -5.46 9.52
CA LEU A 244 4.58 -6.91 9.75
C LEU A 244 3.36 -7.65 9.16
N PHE A 245 2.16 -7.10 9.37
CA PHE A 245 0.90 -7.70 8.91
C PHE A 245 0.67 -7.51 7.41
N GLN A 246 1.18 -6.42 6.83
CA GLN A 246 1.22 -6.25 5.38
C GLN A 246 2.08 -7.34 4.74
N GLY A 247 3.24 -7.64 5.32
CA GLY A 247 4.10 -8.75 4.89
C GLY A 247 3.40 -10.11 5.02
N LEU A 248 2.74 -10.36 6.16
CA LEU A 248 1.99 -11.59 6.40
C LEU A 248 0.81 -11.75 5.44
N SER A 249 0.07 -10.67 5.18
CA SER A 249 -1.02 -10.64 4.21
C SER A 249 -0.54 -10.94 2.78
N ALA A 250 0.57 -10.33 2.37
CA ALA A 250 1.16 -10.59 1.06
C ALA A 250 1.64 -12.04 0.92
N ALA A 251 2.26 -12.61 1.95
CA ALA A 251 2.66 -14.01 1.98
C ALA A 251 1.42 -14.94 1.91
N THR A 252 0.37 -14.63 2.66
CA THR A 252 -0.89 -15.36 2.63
C THR A 252 -1.49 -15.35 1.23
N ALA A 253 -1.58 -14.19 0.59
CA ALA A 253 -2.13 -14.05 -0.75
C ALA A 253 -1.37 -14.90 -1.79
N VAL A 254 -0.04 -14.91 -1.73
CA VAL A 254 0.80 -15.69 -2.66
C VAL A 254 0.65 -17.19 -2.40
N ILE A 255 0.78 -17.63 -1.15
CA ILE A 255 0.73 -19.06 -0.80
C ILE A 255 -0.64 -19.63 -1.11
N LEU A 256 -1.72 -18.94 -0.73
CA LEU A 256 -3.07 -19.37 -1.04
C LEU A 256 -3.36 -19.32 -2.54
N GLY A 257 -2.93 -18.26 -3.22
CA GLY A 257 -3.07 -18.15 -4.67
C GLY A 257 -2.42 -19.33 -5.40
N ASN A 258 -1.21 -19.71 -4.99
CA ASN A 258 -0.52 -20.88 -5.57
C ASN A 258 -1.28 -22.19 -5.32
N GLU A 259 -1.76 -22.43 -4.11
CA GLU A 259 -2.51 -23.66 -3.79
C GLU A 259 -3.88 -23.71 -4.48
N LEU A 260 -4.56 -22.55 -4.60
CA LEU A 260 -5.81 -22.45 -5.34
C LEU A 260 -5.62 -22.71 -6.84
N GLY A 261 -4.55 -22.12 -7.42
CA GLY A 261 -4.19 -22.34 -8.81
C GLY A 261 -3.82 -23.79 -9.13
N ALA A 262 -3.15 -24.47 -8.18
CA ALA A 262 -2.85 -25.89 -8.26
C ALA A 262 -4.07 -26.82 -8.05
N GLY A 263 -5.23 -26.26 -7.72
CA GLY A 263 -6.44 -27.05 -7.44
C GLY A 263 -6.49 -27.68 -6.05
N HIS A 264 -5.56 -27.35 -5.16
CA HIS A 264 -5.46 -27.93 -3.81
C HIS A 264 -6.36 -27.21 -2.79
N LEU A 265 -7.68 -27.18 -3.03
CA LEU A 265 -8.64 -26.37 -2.25
C LEU A 265 -8.61 -26.69 -0.75
N LYS A 266 -8.55 -27.96 -0.36
CA LYS A 266 -8.49 -28.37 1.06
C LYS A 266 -7.21 -27.88 1.76
N LYS A 267 -6.10 -27.86 1.03
CA LYS A 267 -4.80 -27.38 1.54
C LYS A 267 -4.82 -25.87 1.70
N ALA A 268 -5.39 -25.16 0.71
CA ALA A 268 -5.59 -23.72 0.78
C ALA A 268 -6.46 -23.33 1.99
N GLU A 269 -7.57 -24.04 2.23
CA GLU A 269 -8.42 -23.81 3.40
C GLU A 269 -7.66 -24.00 4.73
N ARG A 270 -6.86 -25.06 4.84
CA ARG A 270 -6.05 -25.32 6.03
C ARG A 270 -4.99 -24.21 6.24
N TYR A 271 -4.32 -23.78 5.18
CA TYR A 271 -3.34 -22.71 5.26
C TYR A 271 -3.98 -21.37 5.64
N ALA A 272 -5.14 -21.04 5.08
CA ALA A 272 -5.88 -19.85 5.45
C ALA A 272 -6.18 -19.83 6.95
N LYS A 273 -6.70 -20.94 7.49
CA LYS A 273 -6.93 -21.09 8.95
C LYS A 273 -5.64 -20.86 9.75
N ASN A 274 -4.53 -21.48 9.33
CA ASN A 274 -3.26 -21.35 10.03
C ASN A 274 -2.73 -19.90 10.02
N PHE A 275 -2.85 -19.20 8.88
CA PHE A 275 -2.46 -17.79 8.78
C PHE A 275 -3.32 -16.88 9.66
N LEU A 276 -4.63 -17.14 9.73
CA LEU A 276 -5.52 -16.38 10.62
C LEU A 276 -5.22 -16.63 12.10
N ILE A 277 -4.84 -17.87 12.47
CA ILE A 277 -4.41 -18.18 13.85
C ILE A 277 -3.05 -17.50 14.13
N LEU A 278 -2.07 -17.64 13.24
CA LEU A 278 -0.77 -17.01 13.39
C LEU A 278 -0.89 -15.49 13.53
N GLN A 279 -1.71 -14.86 12.66
CA GLN A 279 -2.00 -13.43 12.72
C GLN A 279 -2.56 -13.06 14.10
N PHE A 280 -3.52 -13.81 14.62
CA PHE A 280 -4.14 -13.52 15.92
C PHE A 280 -3.11 -13.55 17.05
N ILE A 281 -2.28 -14.60 17.10
CA ILE A 281 -1.22 -14.76 18.12
C ILE A 281 -0.23 -13.58 18.05
N VAL A 282 0.27 -13.27 16.85
CA VAL A 282 1.21 -12.18 16.66
C VAL A 282 0.58 -10.82 17.02
N THR A 283 -0.68 -10.62 16.67
CA THR A 283 -1.40 -9.38 16.99
C THR A 283 -1.57 -9.17 18.48
N VAL A 284 -1.93 -10.22 19.23
CA VAL A 284 -2.05 -10.12 20.69
C VAL A 284 -0.71 -9.71 21.31
N ILE A 285 0.38 -10.35 20.90
CA ILE A 285 1.73 -9.99 21.37
C ILE A 285 2.03 -8.52 21.07
N MET A 286 1.81 -8.09 19.81
CA MET A 286 2.09 -6.73 19.38
C MET A 286 1.19 -5.68 20.07
N ALA A 287 -0.06 -6.03 20.36
CA ALA A 287 -0.97 -5.17 21.12
C ALA A 287 -0.47 -4.92 22.56
N PHE A 288 0.01 -5.96 23.24
CA PHE A 288 0.63 -5.82 24.56
C PHE A 288 1.93 -5.00 24.51
N ILE A 289 2.77 -5.22 23.49
CA ILE A 289 3.98 -4.41 23.28
C ILE A 289 3.59 -2.94 23.08
N CYS A 290 2.65 -2.64 22.18
CA CYS A 290 2.20 -1.27 21.92
C CYS A 290 1.68 -0.57 23.17
N ALA A 291 0.81 -1.26 23.91
CA ALA A 291 0.27 -0.74 25.17
C ALA A 291 1.37 -0.53 26.23
N GLY A 292 2.38 -1.41 26.29
CA GLY A 292 3.48 -1.35 27.26
C GLY A 292 4.47 -0.22 26.98
N VAL A 293 4.84 -0.03 25.69
CA VAL A 293 5.87 0.96 25.31
C VAL A 293 5.31 2.37 25.05
N ARG A 294 4.01 2.61 25.29
CA ARG A 294 3.37 3.89 24.98
C ARG A 294 4.03 5.11 25.66
N TRP A 295 4.49 4.95 26.89
CA TRP A 295 5.14 6.04 27.62
C TRP A 295 6.53 6.34 27.06
N GLN A 296 7.31 5.32 26.69
CA GLN A 296 8.61 5.48 26.02
C GLN A 296 8.46 6.18 24.66
N ILE A 297 7.35 5.93 23.93
CA ILE A 297 7.05 6.64 22.68
C ILE A 297 6.79 8.12 22.99
N ILE A 298 5.97 8.44 24.00
CA ILE A 298 5.66 9.81 24.40
C ILE A 298 6.93 10.56 24.79
N ASP A 299 7.82 9.94 25.56
CA ASP A 299 9.11 10.50 25.96
C ASP A 299 10.03 10.75 24.77
N LEU A 300 10.07 9.81 23.82
CA LEU A 300 10.87 9.94 22.59
C LEU A 300 10.42 11.15 21.74
N TYR A 301 9.11 11.40 21.65
CA TYR A 301 8.57 12.55 20.94
C TYR A 301 8.58 13.83 21.80
N ARG A 302 9.02 13.75 23.05
CA ARG A 302 9.04 14.87 24.02
C ARG A 302 7.68 15.56 24.16
N LEU A 303 6.62 14.76 24.18
CA LEU A 303 5.26 15.26 24.29
C LEU A 303 4.92 15.54 25.76
N GLY A 304 4.14 16.60 26.00
CA GLY A 304 3.68 16.99 27.32
C GLY A 304 2.20 17.35 27.36
N GLY A 305 1.67 17.52 28.57
CA GLY A 305 0.31 18.00 28.81
C GLY A 305 -0.78 17.10 28.19
N GLU A 306 -1.77 17.74 27.60
CA GLU A 306 -2.93 17.07 26.99
C GLU A 306 -2.56 16.18 25.80
N VAL A 307 -1.60 16.62 24.97
CA VAL A 307 -1.17 15.86 23.79
C VAL A 307 -0.58 14.51 24.19
N ALA A 308 0.26 14.46 25.24
CA ALA A 308 0.82 13.23 25.75
C ALA A 308 -0.27 12.24 26.23
N ARG A 309 -1.27 12.76 26.94
CA ARG A 309 -2.43 11.99 27.38
C ARG A 309 -3.21 11.44 26.20
N ASP A 310 -3.50 12.26 25.21
CA ASP A 310 -4.28 11.89 24.04
C ASP A 310 -3.56 10.84 23.19
N VAL A 311 -2.24 10.97 23.00
CA VAL A 311 -1.40 9.95 22.34
C VAL A 311 -1.46 8.63 23.10
N SER A 312 -1.28 8.66 24.43
CA SER A 312 -1.35 7.46 25.26
C SER A 312 -2.68 6.72 25.10
N LEU A 313 -3.79 7.48 25.13
CA LEU A 313 -5.13 6.90 25.00
C LEU A 313 -5.41 6.41 23.56
N CYS A 314 -4.96 7.13 22.53
CA CYS A 314 -5.05 6.66 21.14
C CYS A 314 -4.26 5.35 20.93
N LEU A 315 -3.08 5.19 21.53
CA LEU A 315 -2.30 3.96 21.47
C LEU A 315 -2.98 2.80 22.21
N ILE A 316 -3.67 3.06 23.32
CA ILE A 316 -4.49 2.06 24.00
C ILE A 316 -5.66 1.63 23.11
N VAL A 317 -6.39 2.59 22.52
CA VAL A 317 -7.47 2.31 21.58
C VAL A 317 -6.95 1.48 20.41
N PHE A 318 -5.83 1.88 19.81
CA PHE A 318 -5.21 1.11 18.74
C PHE A 318 -4.88 -0.32 19.16
N SER A 319 -4.26 -0.51 20.34
CA SER A 319 -3.92 -1.84 20.87
C SER A 319 -5.17 -2.71 21.07
N LEU A 320 -6.26 -2.13 21.56
CA LEU A 320 -7.53 -2.85 21.77
C LEU A 320 -8.19 -3.29 20.46
N PHE A 321 -8.17 -2.42 19.44
CA PHE A 321 -8.78 -2.70 18.14
C PHE A 321 -7.82 -3.38 17.15
N MET A 322 -6.54 -3.51 17.47
CA MET A 322 -5.52 -4.14 16.63
C MET A 322 -5.89 -5.55 16.16
N PRO A 323 -6.47 -6.44 17.00
CA PRO A 323 -6.90 -7.77 16.56
C PRO A 323 -7.88 -7.73 15.39
N PHE A 324 -8.84 -6.83 15.40
CA PHE A 324 -9.82 -6.67 14.33
C PHE A 324 -9.18 -6.12 13.05
N LYS A 325 -8.39 -5.07 13.18
CA LYS A 325 -7.71 -4.42 12.04
C LYS A 325 -6.75 -5.37 11.34
N MET A 326 -5.92 -6.08 12.09
CA MET A 326 -4.94 -6.98 11.53
C MET A 326 -5.59 -8.26 10.97
N PHE A 327 -6.70 -8.71 11.58
CA PHE A 327 -7.52 -9.76 11.02
C PHE A 327 -8.04 -9.36 9.62
N ASN A 328 -8.57 -8.16 9.48
CA ASN A 328 -9.04 -7.65 8.19
C ASN A 328 -7.92 -7.57 7.16
N TYR A 329 -6.72 -7.13 7.53
CA TYR A 329 -5.55 -7.14 6.65
C TYR A 329 -5.26 -8.54 6.09
N VAL A 330 -5.21 -9.55 6.94
CA VAL A 330 -4.86 -10.91 6.49
C VAL A 330 -6.06 -11.59 5.83
N ASN A 331 -7.28 -11.42 6.34
CA ASN A 331 -8.45 -12.07 5.80
C ASN A 331 -8.91 -11.44 4.48
N ILE A 332 -9.11 -10.12 4.43
CA ILE A 332 -9.63 -9.45 3.21
C ILE A 332 -8.56 -9.44 2.12
N VAL A 333 -7.36 -8.91 2.44
CA VAL A 333 -6.30 -8.72 1.42
C VAL A 333 -5.55 -10.02 1.15
N GLY A 334 -5.31 -10.85 2.18
CA GLY A 334 -4.58 -12.11 2.04
C GLY A 334 -5.46 -13.25 1.54
N VAL A 335 -6.55 -13.56 2.26
CA VAL A 335 -7.36 -14.76 2.00
C VAL A 335 -8.40 -14.55 0.93
N LEU A 336 -9.32 -13.60 1.10
CA LEU A 336 -10.46 -13.42 0.18
C LEU A 336 -10.00 -12.98 -1.22
N ARG A 337 -9.05 -12.05 -1.30
CA ARG A 337 -8.51 -11.59 -2.60
C ARG A 337 -7.78 -12.72 -3.34
N SER A 338 -7.09 -13.63 -2.64
CA SER A 338 -6.34 -14.73 -3.30
C SER A 338 -7.24 -15.65 -4.15
N GLY A 339 -8.50 -15.78 -3.76
CA GLY A 339 -9.52 -16.54 -4.50
C GLY A 339 -10.32 -15.71 -5.50
N GLY A 340 -9.94 -14.46 -5.75
CA GLY A 340 -10.62 -13.58 -6.70
C GLY A 340 -11.93 -12.97 -6.19
N ASP A 341 -12.21 -13.02 -4.89
CA ASP A 341 -13.43 -12.42 -4.30
C ASP A 341 -13.31 -10.89 -4.13
N THR A 342 -12.68 -10.26 -5.12
CA THR A 342 -12.24 -8.86 -5.09
C THR A 342 -13.40 -7.86 -5.02
N LYS A 343 -14.56 -8.18 -5.62
CA LYS A 343 -15.76 -7.33 -5.53
C LYS A 343 -16.31 -7.26 -4.10
N VAL A 344 -16.30 -8.40 -3.40
CA VAL A 344 -16.73 -8.45 -1.99
C VAL A 344 -15.73 -7.70 -1.11
N CYS A 345 -14.42 -7.85 -1.36
CA CYS A 345 -13.40 -7.09 -0.64
C CYS A 345 -13.59 -5.57 -0.81
N LEU A 346 -13.83 -5.11 -2.04
CA LEU A 346 -14.17 -3.71 -2.31
C LEU A 346 -15.39 -3.25 -1.50
N PHE A 347 -16.47 -4.04 -1.48
CA PHE A 347 -17.66 -3.69 -0.72
C PHE A 347 -17.39 -3.63 0.79
N LEU A 348 -16.66 -4.61 1.34
CA LEU A 348 -16.33 -4.67 2.77
C LEU A 348 -15.52 -3.45 3.21
N ASP A 349 -14.45 -3.13 2.48
CA ASP A 349 -13.57 -2.02 2.82
C ASP A 349 -14.29 -0.66 2.64
N CYS A 350 -14.93 -0.46 1.50
CA CYS A 350 -15.62 0.80 1.21
C CYS A 350 -16.79 1.02 2.17
N SER A 351 -17.62 0.01 2.44
CA SER A 351 -18.76 0.17 3.36
C SER A 351 -18.29 0.49 4.78
N GLY A 352 -17.23 -0.14 5.28
CA GLY A 352 -16.66 0.16 6.59
C GLY A 352 -16.22 1.63 6.69
N VAL A 353 -15.36 2.06 5.76
CA VAL A 353 -14.80 3.41 5.75
C VAL A 353 -15.89 4.47 5.55
N TRP A 354 -16.74 4.30 4.53
CA TRP A 354 -17.67 5.37 4.10
C TRP A 354 -18.97 5.39 4.88
N LEU A 355 -19.49 4.25 5.36
CA LEU A 355 -20.76 4.20 6.11
C LEU A 355 -20.55 4.27 7.63
N ILE A 356 -19.37 3.92 8.14
CA ILE A 356 -19.10 3.92 9.59
C ILE A 356 -17.97 4.87 9.92
N GLY A 357 -16.77 4.66 9.39
CA GLY A 357 -15.59 5.41 9.81
C GLY A 357 -15.71 6.91 9.59
N ILE A 358 -16.02 7.35 8.37
CA ILE A 358 -16.16 8.78 8.04
C ILE A 358 -17.29 9.43 8.82
N PRO A 359 -18.54 8.90 8.85
CA PRO A 359 -19.60 9.49 9.67
C PRO A 359 -19.22 9.60 11.14
N MET A 360 -18.59 8.57 11.73
CA MET A 360 -18.14 8.60 13.12
C MET A 360 -17.06 9.64 13.38
N ALA A 361 -16.13 9.86 12.43
CA ALA A 361 -15.14 10.92 12.54
C ALA A 361 -15.78 12.32 12.59
N PHE A 362 -16.72 12.59 11.67
CA PHE A 362 -17.40 13.90 11.61
C PHE A 362 -18.38 14.10 12.77
N ILE A 363 -19.21 13.12 13.09
CA ILE A 363 -20.17 13.20 14.20
C ILE A 363 -19.41 13.30 15.52
N GLY A 364 -18.47 12.43 15.79
CA GLY A 364 -17.71 12.42 17.04
C GLY A 364 -16.87 13.68 17.22
N GLY A 365 -16.13 14.08 16.18
CA GLY A 365 -15.23 15.22 16.25
C GLY A 365 -15.89 16.57 16.17
N LEU A 366 -16.84 16.77 15.25
CA LEU A 366 -17.37 18.12 14.95
C LEU A 366 -18.74 18.38 15.57
N VAL A 367 -19.61 17.35 15.68
CA VAL A 367 -20.94 17.51 16.27
C VAL A 367 -20.91 17.31 17.78
N LEU A 368 -20.37 16.15 18.22
CA LEU A 368 -20.31 15.79 19.64
C LEU A 368 -19.09 16.39 20.35
N LYS A 369 -18.12 16.96 19.60
CA LYS A 369 -16.90 17.59 20.10
C LYS A 369 -16.15 16.72 21.13
N GLN A 370 -16.09 15.42 20.85
CA GLN A 370 -15.42 14.46 21.71
C GLN A 370 -13.89 14.59 21.61
N PRO A 371 -13.13 14.26 22.66
CA PRO A 371 -11.68 14.16 22.58
C PRO A 371 -11.21 13.21 21.49
N ILE A 372 -10.01 13.46 20.93
CA ILE A 372 -9.49 12.72 19.76
C ILE A 372 -9.44 11.20 19.98
N TYR A 373 -9.10 10.72 21.16
CA TYR A 373 -9.04 9.29 21.45
C TYR A 373 -10.41 8.61 21.43
N ILE A 374 -11.50 9.32 21.80
CA ILE A 374 -12.88 8.83 21.68
C ILE A 374 -13.30 8.80 20.21
N VAL A 375 -13.01 9.88 19.47
CA VAL A 375 -13.30 9.93 18.02
C VAL A 375 -12.56 8.82 17.29
N TYR A 376 -11.30 8.59 17.65
CA TYR A 376 -10.51 7.51 17.08
C TYR A 376 -11.10 6.12 17.41
N ALA A 377 -11.59 5.91 18.63
CA ALA A 377 -12.30 4.67 18.99
C ALA A 377 -13.59 4.50 18.16
N MET A 378 -14.38 5.57 17.99
CA MET A 378 -15.58 5.55 17.17
C MET A 378 -15.28 5.20 15.71
N VAL A 379 -14.25 5.81 15.13
CA VAL A 379 -13.79 5.51 13.76
C VAL A 379 -13.38 4.05 13.64
N THR A 380 -12.64 3.54 14.61
CA THR A 380 -12.10 2.18 14.56
C THR A 380 -13.19 1.09 14.67
N LEU A 381 -14.43 1.43 15.05
CA LEU A 381 -15.58 0.50 14.99
C LEU A 381 -15.80 -0.07 13.58
N GLU A 382 -15.38 0.64 12.54
CA GLU A 382 -15.39 0.12 11.16
C GLU A 382 -14.65 -1.21 11.03
N GLU A 383 -13.56 -1.39 11.81
CA GLU A 383 -12.77 -2.62 11.76
C GLU A 383 -13.52 -3.81 12.36
N VAL A 384 -14.34 -3.57 13.39
CA VAL A 384 -15.22 -4.62 13.97
C VAL A 384 -16.30 -5.03 12.95
N TYR A 385 -16.93 -4.05 12.32
CA TYR A 385 -17.91 -4.29 11.27
C TYR A 385 -17.30 -5.11 10.11
N LYS A 386 -16.15 -4.69 9.60
CA LYS A 386 -15.44 -5.41 8.54
C LYS A 386 -15.06 -6.83 8.98
N THR A 387 -14.62 -7.01 10.23
CA THR A 387 -14.27 -8.33 10.76
C THR A 387 -15.46 -9.28 10.76
N ILE A 388 -16.61 -8.83 11.22
CA ILE A 388 -17.84 -9.67 11.26
C ILE A 388 -18.21 -10.12 9.85
N LEU A 389 -18.32 -9.18 8.92
CA LEU A 389 -18.74 -9.49 7.55
C LEU A 389 -17.69 -10.31 6.78
N SER A 390 -16.40 -9.98 6.93
CA SER A 390 -15.32 -10.71 6.27
C SER A 390 -15.17 -12.14 6.85
N TYR A 391 -15.41 -12.35 8.15
CA TYR A 391 -15.43 -13.66 8.74
C TYR A 391 -16.60 -14.51 8.24
N ILE A 392 -17.80 -13.92 8.13
CA ILE A 392 -18.95 -14.60 7.53
C ILE A 392 -18.60 -15.04 6.09
N ARG A 393 -18.01 -14.13 5.30
CA ARG A 393 -17.59 -14.45 3.93
C ARG A 393 -16.54 -15.55 3.87
N TYR A 394 -15.56 -15.51 4.76
CA TYR A 394 -14.56 -16.57 4.91
C TYR A 394 -15.22 -17.94 5.18
N ARG A 395 -16.17 -18.00 6.12
CA ARG A 395 -16.92 -19.23 6.48
C ARG A 395 -17.76 -19.79 5.34
N GLN A 396 -18.28 -18.93 4.46
CA GLN A 396 -19.01 -19.35 3.26
C GLN A 396 -18.12 -20.07 2.24
N LYS A 397 -16.80 -20.01 2.36
CA LYS A 397 -15.81 -20.64 1.48
C LYS A 397 -15.93 -20.23 0.00
N LYS A 398 -16.65 -19.15 -0.31
CA LYS A 398 -16.85 -18.67 -1.68
C LYS A 398 -15.58 -18.10 -2.33
N TRP A 399 -14.53 -17.86 -1.54
CA TRP A 399 -13.20 -17.46 -1.98
C TRP A 399 -12.34 -18.65 -2.46
N LEU A 400 -12.73 -19.91 -2.16
CA LEU A 400 -12.01 -21.11 -2.61
C LEU A 400 -12.27 -21.37 -4.09
N LYS A 401 -11.67 -20.56 -4.98
CA LYS A 401 -11.84 -20.63 -6.43
C LYS A 401 -10.50 -20.73 -7.14
N ASN A 402 -10.47 -21.55 -8.19
CA ASN A 402 -9.37 -21.60 -9.13
C ASN A 402 -9.73 -20.73 -10.36
N LEU A 403 -9.15 -19.53 -10.43
CA LEU A 403 -9.40 -18.57 -11.51
C LEU A 403 -8.75 -18.99 -12.84
N THR A 404 -7.77 -19.89 -12.82
CA THR A 404 -7.07 -20.32 -14.03
C THR A 404 -7.96 -21.14 -14.95
N LEU A 405 -8.89 -21.92 -14.38
CA LEU A 405 -9.85 -22.71 -15.14
C LEU A 405 -10.86 -21.81 -15.89
N GLU A 406 -11.22 -20.68 -15.29
CA GLU A 406 -12.15 -19.73 -15.91
C GLU A 406 -11.51 -18.98 -17.10
N ILE A 407 -10.18 -18.95 -17.20
CA ILE A 407 -9.43 -18.19 -18.23
C ILE A 407 -9.08 -19.09 -19.43
N GLN A 408 -9.04 -20.40 -19.25
CA GLN A 408 -8.74 -21.37 -20.31
C GLN A 408 -9.97 -21.74 -21.15
N GLY A 409 -11.18 -21.52 -20.68
CA GLY A 409 -12.45 -21.63 -21.40
C GLY A 409 -12.87 -20.28 -22.00
#